data_e948e9af2ee5fd32e1124c4721de1b83
#
_entry.id   e948e9af2ee5fd32e1124c4721de1b83
#
_cell.length_a   1.000
_cell.length_b   1.000
_cell.length_c   1.000
_cell.angle_alpha   90.00
_cell.angle_beta   90.00
_cell.angle_gamma   90.00
#
_symmetry.space_group_name_H-M   'P 1'
#
loop_
_entity.id
_entity.type
_entity.pdbx_description
1 polymer ?
#
loop_
_entity_poly.entity_id
_entity_poly.type
_entity_poly.pdbx_seq_one_letter_code
_entity_poly.pdbx_strand_id
1 'polypeptide(L)'
;MWTETDNQLTCSFTFQDFKEAFAFMTEVAVVAEEMNHHPWWSNVYNKVEIRLTTHDAGNTVTEKDQVLAQRISVLAERYQAK
;
A
#
# COMPACT_ATOMS: atom_id res chain seq x y z
N MET A 1 -8.15 3.27 5.42
CA MET A 1 -7.72 3.22 6.83
C MET A 1 -6.83 2.01 7.06
N TRP A 2 -5.65 2.25 7.57
CA TRP A 2 -4.71 1.16 7.83
C TRP A 2 -5.02 0.48 9.17
N THR A 3 -4.92 -0.84 9.19
CA THR A 3 -5.14 -1.65 10.39
C THR A 3 -3.87 -2.44 10.67
N GLU A 4 -3.42 -2.43 11.91
CA GLU A 4 -2.26 -3.23 12.29
C GLU A 4 -2.77 -4.55 12.88
N THR A 5 -2.39 -5.65 12.24
CA THR A 5 -2.85 -6.99 12.60
C THR A 5 -1.80 -8.01 12.17
N ASP A 6 -1.53 -9.00 13.01
CA ASP A 6 -0.57 -10.07 12.70
C ASP A 6 0.78 -9.52 12.24
N ASN A 7 1.26 -8.45 12.92
CA ASN A 7 2.55 -7.82 12.62
C ASN A 7 2.62 -7.22 11.22
N GLN A 8 1.47 -6.79 10.68
CA GLN A 8 1.39 -6.13 9.38
C GLN A 8 0.46 -4.93 9.46
N LEU A 9 0.73 -3.94 8.62
CA LEU A 9 -0.25 -2.88 8.33
C LEU A 9 -1.01 -3.32 7.09
N THR A 10 -2.34 -3.32 7.16
CA THR A 10 -3.16 -3.73 6.02
C THR A 10 -4.16 -2.66 5.68
N CYS A 11 -4.44 -2.51 4.38
CA CYS A 11 -5.45 -1.58 3.90
C CYS A 11 -5.95 -2.05 2.54
N SER A 12 -7.25 -1.87 2.31
CA SER A 12 -7.86 -2.18 1.02
C SER A 12 -8.42 -0.90 0.44
N PHE A 13 -8.21 -0.72 -0.86
CA PHE A 13 -8.70 0.45 -1.59
C PHE A 13 -9.60 0.02 -2.73
N THR A 14 -10.67 0.79 -2.97
CA THR A 14 -11.56 0.56 -4.10
C THR A 14 -11.52 1.78 -4.99
N PHE A 15 -11.23 1.56 -6.26
CA PHE A 15 -11.11 2.63 -7.26
C PHE A 15 -12.31 2.61 -8.20
N GLN A 16 -12.33 3.54 -9.15
CA GLN A 16 -13.44 3.65 -10.09
C GLN A 16 -13.44 2.47 -11.07
N ASP A 17 -12.25 2.05 -11.51
CA ASP A 17 -12.09 0.97 -12.49
C ASP A 17 -10.68 0.40 -12.39
N PHE A 18 -10.39 -0.58 -13.24
CA PHE A 18 -9.08 -1.22 -13.27
C PHE A 18 -7.97 -0.25 -13.68
N LYS A 19 -8.26 0.59 -14.66
CA LYS A 19 -7.26 1.54 -15.16
C LYS A 19 -6.77 2.44 -14.03
N GLU A 20 -7.69 2.93 -13.22
CA GLU A 20 -7.36 3.79 -12.08
C GLU A 20 -6.61 3.02 -11.00
N ALA A 21 -7.06 1.80 -10.72
CA ALA A 21 -6.39 0.95 -9.72
C ALA A 21 -4.95 0.67 -10.14
N PHE A 22 -4.73 0.35 -11.42
CA PHE A 22 -3.39 0.04 -11.89
C PHE A 22 -2.50 1.28 -11.95
N ALA A 23 -3.05 2.43 -12.29
CA ALA A 23 -2.31 3.69 -12.25
C ALA A 23 -1.83 3.99 -10.84
N PHE A 24 -2.70 3.77 -9.85
CA PHE A 24 -2.34 3.92 -8.44
C PHE A 24 -1.20 2.96 -8.07
N MET A 25 -1.30 1.69 -8.45
CA MET A 25 -0.27 0.70 -8.14
C MET A 25 1.07 1.09 -8.77
N THR A 26 1.05 1.64 -9.97
CA THR A 26 2.26 2.08 -10.63
C THR A 26 2.94 3.19 -9.84
N GLU A 27 2.17 4.14 -9.31
CA GLU A 27 2.73 5.22 -8.49
C GLU A 27 3.27 4.67 -7.16
N VAL A 28 2.56 3.73 -6.55
CA VAL A 28 3.03 3.09 -5.32
C VAL A 28 4.35 2.36 -5.57
N ALA A 29 4.47 1.69 -6.72
CA ALA A 29 5.68 0.97 -7.07
C ALA A 29 6.89 1.90 -7.09
N VAL A 30 6.72 3.12 -7.63
CA VAL A 30 7.81 4.11 -7.66
C VAL A 30 8.24 4.48 -6.24
N VAL A 31 7.26 4.75 -5.37
CA VAL A 31 7.55 5.12 -3.98
C VAL A 31 8.23 3.97 -3.24
N ALA A 32 7.73 2.75 -3.42
CA ALA A 32 8.30 1.57 -2.77
C ALA A 32 9.76 1.38 -3.18
N GLU A 33 10.05 1.60 -4.45
CA GLU A 33 11.41 1.45 -4.95
C GLU A 33 12.32 2.54 -4.40
N GLU A 34 11.82 3.77 -4.31
CA GLU A 34 12.60 4.87 -3.70
C GLU A 34 12.98 4.57 -2.26
N MET A 35 12.06 3.97 -1.52
CA MET A 35 12.28 3.63 -0.11
C MET A 35 13.02 2.31 0.06
N ASN A 36 13.18 1.54 -1.02
CA ASN A 36 13.70 0.18 -0.99
C ASN A 36 12.92 -0.64 0.04
N HIS A 37 11.59 -0.48 0.04
CA HIS A 37 10.69 -1.15 0.97
C HIS A 37 9.43 -1.52 0.21
N HIS A 38 9.22 -2.81 -0.05
CA HIS A 38 8.24 -3.28 -1.02
C HIS A 38 7.02 -3.89 -0.33
N PRO A 39 5.81 -3.57 -0.80
CA PRO A 39 4.59 -4.09 -0.21
C PRO A 39 4.28 -5.50 -0.70
N TRP A 40 3.54 -6.26 0.11
CA TRP A 40 2.76 -7.36 -0.41
C TRP A 40 1.44 -6.77 -0.88
N TRP A 41 1.00 -7.10 -2.09
CA TRP A 41 -0.26 -6.56 -2.57
C TRP A 41 -0.93 -7.50 -3.55
N SER A 42 -2.25 -7.29 -3.72
CA SER A 42 -3.04 -8.01 -4.70
C SER A 42 -4.01 -7.03 -5.35
N ASN A 43 -4.41 -7.36 -6.57
CA ASN A 43 -5.34 -6.54 -7.32
C ASN A 43 -6.34 -7.43 -8.04
N VAL A 44 -7.63 -7.10 -7.90
CA VAL A 44 -8.71 -7.70 -8.68
C VAL A 44 -9.56 -6.55 -9.17
N TYR A 45 -9.55 -6.31 -10.48
CA TYR A 45 -10.28 -5.25 -11.15
C TYR A 45 -10.03 -3.89 -10.49
N ASN A 46 -11.00 -3.33 -9.75
CA ASN A 46 -10.88 -2.00 -9.14
C ASN A 46 -10.45 -2.05 -7.67
N LYS A 47 -10.09 -3.22 -7.17
CA LYS A 47 -9.73 -3.40 -5.75
C LYS A 47 -8.26 -3.71 -5.62
N VAL A 48 -7.62 -3.05 -4.63
CA VAL A 48 -6.21 -3.27 -4.33
C VAL A 48 -6.10 -3.49 -2.83
N GLU A 49 -5.50 -4.61 -2.45
CA GLU A 49 -5.20 -4.89 -1.04
C GLU A 49 -3.70 -4.78 -0.85
N ILE A 50 -3.28 -4.08 0.20
CA ILE A 50 -1.85 -3.86 0.48
C ILE A 50 -1.55 -4.29 1.91
N ARG A 51 -0.42 -5.00 2.09
CA ARG A 51 0.08 -5.40 3.40
C ARG A 51 1.53 -4.98 3.51
N LEU A 52 1.89 -4.36 4.63
CA LEU A 52 3.24 -3.85 4.85
C LEU A 52 3.81 -4.48 6.12
N THR A 53 5.04 -4.94 6.01
CA THR A 53 5.79 -5.42 7.16
C THR A 53 7.27 -5.26 6.83
N THR A 54 8.13 -5.17 7.86
CA THR A 54 9.56 -5.06 7.64
C THR A 54 10.20 -6.41 7.85
N HIS A 55 10.58 -7.05 6.74
CA HIS A 55 11.13 -8.40 6.77
C HIS A 55 12.41 -8.47 7.61
N ASP A 56 13.31 -7.51 7.40
CA ASP A 56 14.62 -7.51 8.08
C ASP A 56 14.52 -7.29 9.58
N ALA A 57 13.37 -6.82 10.07
CA ALA A 57 13.14 -6.61 11.49
C ALA A 57 12.36 -7.76 12.12
N GLY A 58 12.34 -8.92 11.43
CA GLY A 58 11.65 -10.09 11.94
C GLY A 58 10.16 -10.10 11.59
N ASN A 59 9.80 -9.53 10.46
CA ASN A 59 8.42 -9.48 9.96
C ASN A 59 7.51 -8.76 10.94
N THR A 60 7.90 -7.55 11.32
CA THR A 60 7.09 -6.73 12.22
C THR A 60 6.96 -5.32 11.63
N VAL A 61 5.98 -4.57 12.10
CA VAL A 61 5.76 -3.20 11.65
C VAL A 61 6.82 -2.29 12.24
N THR A 62 7.47 -1.50 11.38
CA THR A 62 8.46 -0.51 11.79
C THR A 62 8.08 0.85 11.22
N GLU A 63 8.92 1.85 11.49
CA GLU A 63 8.72 3.19 10.94
C GLU A 63 8.69 3.18 9.41
N LYS A 64 9.44 2.30 8.77
CA LYS A 64 9.41 2.20 7.31
C LYS A 64 8.00 1.90 6.80
N ASP A 65 7.29 1.02 7.49
CA ASP A 65 5.92 0.68 7.11
C ASP A 65 4.98 1.85 7.34
N GLN A 66 5.16 2.57 8.44
CA GLN A 66 4.33 3.73 8.75
C GLN A 66 4.50 4.82 7.70
N VAL A 67 5.74 5.11 7.31
CA VAL A 67 6.03 6.13 6.29
C VAL A 67 5.46 5.70 4.94
N LEU A 68 5.66 4.45 4.55
CA LEU A 68 5.14 3.97 3.27
C LEU A 68 3.61 4.00 3.27
N ALA A 69 2.97 3.58 4.37
CA ALA A 69 1.52 3.62 4.48
C ALA A 69 0.98 5.04 4.28
N GLN A 70 1.64 6.02 4.89
CA GLN A 70 1.23 7.41 4.76
C GLN A 70 1.36 7.89 3.32
N ARG A 71 2.47 7.58 2.66
CA ARG A 71 2.68 7.97 1.26
C ARG A 71 1.66 7.30 0.35
N ILE A 72 1.34 6.04 0.59
CA ILE A 72 0.33 5.32 -0.17
C ILE A 72 -1.04 5.98 0.00
N SER A 73 -1.39 6.37 1.23
CA SER A 73 -2.67 7.01 1.51
C SER A 73 -2.81 8.34 0.76
N VAL A 74 -1.73 9.12 0.69
CA VAL A 74 -1.75 10.39 -0.06
C VAL A 74 -2.01 10.12 -1.54
N LEU A 75 -1.38 9.09 -2.10
CA LEU A 75 -1.62 8.73 -3.51
C LEU A 75 -3.07 8.28 -3.72
N ALA A 76 -3.60 7.48 -2.79
CA ALA A 76 -4.98 6.99 -2.91
C ALA A 76 -5.99 8.13 -2.89
N GLU A 77 -5.72 9.17 -2.12
CA GLU A 77 -6.61 10.33 -2.05
C GLU A 77 -6.78 11.03 -3.40
N ARG A 78 -5.74 11.03 -4.23
CA ARG A 78 -5.82 11.63 -5.56
C ARG A 78 -6.88 10.98 -6.44
N TYR A 79 -7.15 9.71 -6.20
CA TYR A 79 -8.13 8.94 -6.96
C TYR A 79 -9.46 8.86 -6.22
N GLN A 80 -9.57 9.51 -5.05
CA GLN A 80 -10.76 9.43 -4.20
C GLN A 80 -11.11 7.99 -3.87
N ALA A 81 -10.07 7.16 -3.65
CA ALA A 81 -10.24 5.74 -3.36
C ALA A 81 -10.96 5.54 -2.03
N LYS A 82 -11.72 4.47 -1.95
CA LYS A 82 -12.49 4.12 -0.76
C LYS A 82 -12.03 2.85 -0.11
#